data_ff97e557d8dde055cf0c274b76adea83
#
_entry.id   ff97e557d8dde055cf0c274b76adea83
#
_cell.length_a   1.000
_cell.length_b   1.000
_cell.length_c   1.000
_cell.angle_alpha   90.00
_cell.angle_beta   90.00
_cell.angle_gamma   90.00
#
_symmetry.space_group_name_H-M   'P 1'
#
loop_
_entity.id
_entity.type
_entity.pdbx_description
1 polymer ?
#
loop_
_entity_poly.entity_id
_entity_poly.type
_entity_poly.pdbx_seq_one_letter_code
_entity_poly.pdbx_strand_id
1 'polypeptide(L)'
;MKINATEIRAGMILEHKDDLWEVLKTQHVKPGKGGAFAQVEMKSLNKNTKLNERFRSSETVEKASLEEIKFNYLYDDETDYFFMNAESFDQINIKKEIVGDKGKMLTENLEVTINFHDETPLSINLPNQIKSKIETTDAALKGQTVSSSYKPATLDNGLSIQVPPFIESGDEIIVDTRTIEYVKKV
;
A
#
# COMPACT_ATOMS: atom_id res chain seq x y z
N MET A 1 -17.98 -12.25 -6.72
CA MET A 1 -17.57 -13.34 -7.66
C MET A 1 -17.11 -14.54 -6.85
N LYS A 2 -17.67 -15.75 -7.11
CA LYS A 2 -17.28 -16.98 -6.38
C LYS A 2 -15.96 -17.55 -6.90
N ILE A 3 -15.05 -17.82 -5.99
CA ILE A 3 -13.77 -18.49 -6.26
C ILE A 3 -13.60 -19.70 -5.32
N ASN A 4 -12.77 -20.67 -5.70
CA ASN A 4 -12.44 -21.77 -4.78
C ASN A 4 -11.45 -21.29 -3.70
N ALA A 5 -11.53 -21.90 -2.52
CA ALA A 5 -10.61 -21.56 -1.42
C ALA A 5 -9.12 -21.74 -1.79
N THR A 6 -8.82 -22.60 -2.75
CA THR A 6 -7.46 -22.80 -3.29
C THR A 6 -6.95 -21.64 -4.14
N GLU A 7 -7.83 -20.77 -4.59
CA GLU A 7 -7.50 -19.59 -5.42
C GLU A 7 -7.26 -18.33 -4.61
N ILE A 8 -7.52 -18.37 -3.28
CA ILE A 8 -7.29 -17.22 -2.38
C ILE A 8 -5.81 -16.85 -2.40
N ARG A 9 -5.53 -15.55 -2.55
CA ARG A 9 -4.17 -14.97 -2.51
C ARG A 9 -4.16 -13.73 -1.62
N ALA A 10 -2.99 -13.41 -1.07
CA ALA A 10 -2.78 -12.16 -0.35
C ALA A 10 -3.11 -10.95 -1.24
N GLY A 11 -3.73 -9.93 -0.65
CA GLY A 11 -4.23 -8.73 -1.33
C GLY A 11 -5.63 -8.85 -1.92
N MET A 12 -6.23 -10.06 -1.95
CA MET A 12 -7.64 -10.20 -2.35
C MET A 12 -8.56 -9.67 -1.27
N ILE A 13 -9.69 -9.11 -1.67
CA ILE A 13 -10.78 -8.75 -0.78
C ILE A 13 -11.86 -9.82 -0.86
N LEU A 14 -12.24 -10.39 0.27
CA LEU A 14 -13.28 -11.39 0.40
C LEU A 14 -14.49 -10.82 1.14
N GLU A 15 -15.69 -11.16 0.68
CA GLU A 15 -16.92 -10.97 1.44
C GLU A 15 -17.12 -12.20 2.34
N HIS A 16 -17.10 -11.99 3.64
CA HIS A 16 -17.23 -13.08 4.61
C HIS A 16 -17.86 -12.57 5.91
N LYS A 17 -18.88 -13.27 6.42
CA LYS A 17 -19.59 -12.92 7.66
C LYS A 17 -20.10 -11.46 7.66
N ASP A 18 -20.72 -11.04 6.56
CA ASP A 18 -21.28 -9.71 6.36
C ASP A 18 -20.24 -8.57 6.53
N ASP A 19 -19.00 -8.84 6.16
CA ASP A 19 -17.90 -7.88 6.22
C ASP A 19 -16.93 -8.07 5.04
N LEU A 20 -16.14 -7.03 4.75
CA LEU A 20 -15.08 -7.06 3.73
C LEU A 20 -13.73 -7.29 4.41
N TRP A 21 -13.02 -8.29 3.92
CA TRP A 21 -11.76 -8.77 4.50
C TRP A 21 -10.64 -8.74 3.49
N GLU A 22 -9.60 -7.99 3.77
CA GLU A 22 -8.34 -8.06 3.02
C GLU A 22 -7.54 -9.29 3.48
N VAL A 23 -7.19 -10.14 2.52
CA VAL A 23 -6.34 -11.31 2.78
C VAL A 23 -4.90 -10.85 2.98
N LEU A 24 -4.37 -11.04 4.19
CA LEU A 24 -2.98 -10.72 4.53
C LEU A 24 -2.06 -11.86 4.15
N LYS A 25 -2.48 -13.10 4.47
CA LYS A 25 -1.67 -14.29 4.25
C LYS A 25 -2.56 -15.50 3.99
N THR A 26 -2.11 -16.39 3.11
CA THR A 26 -2.76 -17.68 2.88
C THR A 26 -1.73 -18.79 2.89
N GLN A 27 -2.11 -19.94 3.47
CA GLN A 27 -1.29 -21.13 3.51
C GLN A 27 -2.16 -22.35 3.16
N HIS A 28 -1.75 -23.10 2.15
CA HIS A 28 -2.40 -24.36 1.79
C HIS A 28 -1.80 -25.51 2.58
N VAL A 29 -2.64 -26.23 3.31
CA VAL A 29 -2.25 -27.36 4.12
C VAL A 29 -2.87 -28.64 3.58
N LYS A 30 -2.04 -29.63 3.26
CA LYS A 30 -2.44 -30.97 2.86
C LYS A 30 -2.03 -31.96 3.94
N PRO A 31 -2.87 -32.22 4.94
CA PRO A 31 -2.55 -33.22 5.97
C PRO A 31 -2.50 -34.61 5.35
N GLY A 32 -1.68 -35.51 5.88
CA GLY A 32 -1.54 -36.89 5.39
C GLY A 32 -2.83 -37.73 5.54
N LYS A 33 -3.69 -37.37 6.49
CA LYS A 33 -5.05 -37.91 6.66
C LYS A 33 -6.01 -36.73 6.85
N GLY A 34 -7.05 -36.68 6.01
CA GLY A 34 -8.06 -35.63 6.00
C GLY A 34 -8.04 -34.77 4.72
N GLY A 35 -9.05 -33.92 4.57
CA GLY A 35 -9.17 -33.02 3.43
C GLY A 35 -8.17 -31.86 3.47
N ALA A 36 -7.68 -31.45 2.32
CA ALA A 36 -6.86 -30.25 2.19
C ALA A 36 -7.68 -28.98 2.54
N PHE A 37 -7.02 -27.97 3.12
CA PHE A 37 -7.64 -26.71 3.47
C PHE A 37 -6.69 -25.54 3.24
N ALA A 38 -7.27 -24.35 3.05
CA ALA A 38 -6.56 -23.08 3.07
C ALA A 38 -6.73 -22.43 4.43
N GLN A 39 -5.64 -22.08 5.08
CA GLN A 39 -5.65 -21.23 6.27
C GLN A 39 -5.38 -19.80 5.82
N VAL A 40 -6.32 -18.90 6.11
CA VAL A 40 -6.32 -17.53 5.62
C VAL A 40 -6.31 -16.57 6.81
N GLU A 41 -5.26 -15.76 6.89
CA GLU A 41 -5.23 -14.60 7.78
C GLU A 41 -5.73 -13.40 7.00
N MET A 42 -6.74 -12.72 7.52
CA MET A 42 -7.36 -11.58 6.90
C MET A 42 -7.69 -10.49 7.91
N LYS A 43 -7.83 -9.26 7.42
CA LYS A 43 -8.12 -8.07 8.21
C LYS A 43 -9.41 -7.44 7.71
N SER A 44 -10.33 -7.15 8.62
CA SER A 44 -11.54 -6.41 8.30
C SER A 44 -11.20 -5.00 7.87
N LEU A 45 -11.76 -4.56 6.74
CA LEU A 45 -11.64 -3.19 6.26
C LEU A 45 -12.50 -2.21 7.05
N ASN A 46 -13.62 -2.68 7.62
CA ASN A 46 -14.54 -1.84 8.38
C ASN A 46 -14.16 -1.72 9.86
N LYS A 47 -13.68 -2.82 10.47
CA LYS A 47 -13.47 -2.91 11.93
C LYS A 47 -12.00 -2.90 12.32
N ASN A 48 -11.09 -2.96 11.35
CA ASN A 48 -9.64 -3.04 11.56
C ASN A 48 -9.19 -4.24 12.44
N THR A 49 -10.04 -5.27 12.58
CA THR A 49 -9.77 -6.50 13.33
C THR A 49 -9.17 -7.57 12.44
N LYS A 50 -8.36 -8.48 13.01
CA LYS A 50 -7.81 -9.62 12.30
C LYS A 50 -8.63 -10.88 12.56
N LEU A 51 -8.76 -11.73 11.53
CA LEU A 51 -9.41 -13.04 11.60
C LEU A 51 -8.53 -14.08 10.92
N ASN A 52 -8.38 -15.22 11.57
CA ASN A 52 -7.81 -16.43 10.96
C ASN A 52 -8.95 -17.41 10.70
N GLU A 53 -9.20 -17.69 9.43
CA GLU A 53 -10.27 -18.60 9.01
C GLU A 53 -9.67 -19.79 8.25
N ARG A 54 -10.36 -20.93 8.34
CA ARG A 54 -9.97 -22.15 7.64
C ARG A 54 -11.06 -22.54 6.66
N PHE A 55 -10.73 -22.54 5.38
CA PHE A 55 -11.63 -22.94 4.29
C PHE A 55 -11.20 -24.29 3.76
N ARG A 56 -12.13 -25.22 3.59
CA ARG A 56 -11.84 -26.50 2.91
C ARG A 56 -11.48 -26.23 1.45
N SER A 57 -10.58 -27.02 0.87
CA SER A 57 -10.16 -26.80 -0.53
C SER A 57 -11.31 -26.85 -1.55
N SER A 58 -12.39 -27.57 -1.23
CA SER A 58 -13.61 -27.64 -2.04
C SER A 58 -14.63 -26.55 -1.75
N GLU A 59 -14.37 -25.71 -0.76
CA GLU A 59 -15.27 -24.62 -0.37
C GLU A 59 -15.10 -23.44 -1.33
N THR A 60 -16.21 -22.75 -1.61
CA THR A 60 -16.20 -21.52 -2.40
C THR A 60 -16.36 -20.32 -1.48
N VAL A 61 -15.62 -19.25 -1.78
CA VAL A 61 -15.67 -17.98 -1.10
C VAL A 61 -16.09 -16.89 -2.08
N GLU A 62 -16.74 -15.85 -1.56
CA GLU A 62 -17.11 -14.69 -2.37
C GLU A 62 -15.93 -13.69 -2.40
N LYS A 63 -15.36 -13.51 -3.60
CA LYS A 63 -14.39 -12.44 -3.84
C LYS A 63 -15.14 -11.17 -4.19
N ALA A 64 -14.91 -10.07 -3.46
CA ALA A 64 -15.48 -8.77 -3.77
C ALA A 64 -14.99 -8.29 -5.13
N SER A 65 -15.92 -7.71 -5.91
CA SER A 65 -15.57 -7.00 -7.13
C SER A 65 -15.15 -5.58 -6.75
N LEU A 66 -13.93 -5.20 -7.10
CA LEU A 66 -13.42 -3.85 -6.87
C LEU A 66 -13.38 -3.10 -8.19
N GLU A 67 -13.79 -1.85 -8.16
CA GLU A 67 -13.60 -0.90 -9.23
C GLU A 67 -12.36 -0.06 -8.94
N GLU A 68 -11.41 -0.05 -9.87
CA GLU A 68 -10.17 0.71 -9.75
C GLU A 68 -10.28 2.00 -10.56
N ILE A 69 -10.25 3.13 -9.88
CA ILE A 69 -10.38 4.45 -10.51
C ILE A 69 -9.16 5.29 -10.19
N LYS A 70 -8.68 6.03 -11.19
CA LYS A 70 -7.54 6.93 -11.07
C LYS A 70 -7.97 8.29 -10.54
N PHE A 71 -7.21 8.76 -9.55
CA PHE A 71 -7.38 10.06 -8.94
C PHE A 71 -6.03 10.78 -8.80
N ASN A 72 -6.08 12.09 -8.79
CA ASN A 72 -4.95 12.94 -8.43
C ASN A 72 -5.13 13.44 -7.00
N TYR A 73 -4.11 13.32 -6.19
CA TYR A 73 -4.10 13.90 -4.84
C TYR A 73 -4.06 15.42 -4.93
N LEU A 74 -4.89 16.09 -4.14
CA LEU A 74 -4.96 17.55 -4.08
C LEU A 74 -4.28 18.09 -2.81
N TYR A 75 -4.88 17.83 -1.65
CA TYR A 75 -4.46 18.29 -0.33
C TYR A 75 -5.08 17.44 0.75
N ASP A 76 -4.75 17.72 1.99
CA ASP A 76 -5.38 17.11 3.16
C ASP A 76 -5.74 18.16 4.22
N ASP A 77 -6.67 17.78 5.08
CA ASP A 77 -7.02 18.51 6.30
C ASP A 77 -6.68 17.67 7.54
N GLU A 78 -7.28 17.94 8.68
CA GLU A 78 -7.01 17.20 9.92
C GLU A 78 -7.46 15.74 9.86
N THR A 79 -8.52 15.42 9.12
CA THR A 79 -9.22 14.14 9.12
C THR A 79 -9.16 13.38 7.81
N ASP A 80 -9.08 14.08 6.68
CA ASP A 80 -9.27 13.53 5.35
C ASP A 80 -8.16 13.94 4.38
N TYR A 81 -7.96 13.08 3.36
CA TYR A 81 -7.23 13.40 2.14
C TYR A 81 -8.22 13.66 1.01
N PHE A 82 -7.97 14.68 0.20
CA PHE A 82 -8.81 15.10 -0.91
C PHE A 82 -8.18 14.72 -2.25
N PHE A 83 -9.01 14.12 -3.11
CA PHE A 83 -8.59 13.64 -4.41
C PHE A 83 -9.54 14.12 -5.49
N MET A 84 -9.04 14.27 -6.70
CA MET A 84 -9.82 14.61 -7.89
C MET A 84 -9.76 13.46 -8.89
N ASN A 85 -10.92 13.00 -9.35
CA ASN A 85 -11.00 11.99 -10.40
C ASN A 85 -10.29 12.47 -11.66
N ALA A 86 -9.41 11.65 -12.23
CA ALA A 86 -8.59 12.03 -13.37
C ALA A 86 -9.40 12.22 -14.67
N GLU A 87 -10.62 11.65 -14.74
CA GLU A 87 -11.48 11.70 -15.93
C GLU A 87 -12.68 12.64 -15.76
N SER A 88 -13.44 12.49 -14.65
CA SER A 88 -14.66 13.30 -14.42
C SER A 88 -14.38 14.63 -13.74
N PHE A 89 -13.19 14.81 -13.12
CA PHE A 89 -12.81 15.96 -12.30
C PHE A 89 -13.64 16.14 -11.02
N ASP A 90 -14.45 15.15 -10.65
CA ASP A 90 -15.17 15.16 -9.40
C ASP A 90 -14.21 15.02 -8.23
N GLN A 91 -14.48 15.72 -7.14
CA GLN A 91 -13.67 15.63 -5.93
C GLN A 91 -14.31 14.68 -4.93
N ILE A 92 -13.46 13.89 -4.28
CA ILE A 92 -13.83 13.02 -3.17
C ILE A 92 -12.86 13.23 -2.00
N ASN A 93 -13.32 12.89 -0.80
CA ASN A 93 -12.46 12.83 0.38
C ASN A 93 -12.41 11.40 0.92
N ILE A 94 -11.26 11.02 1.43
CA ILE A 94 -11.01 9.71 2.05
C ILE A 94 -10.40 9.92 3.42
N LYS A 95 -10.94 9.26 4.42
CA LYS A 95 -10.44 9.36 5.80
C LYS A 95 -8.98 8.93 5.90
N LYS A 96 -8.20 9.64 6.70
CA LYS A 96 -6.79 9.32 6.96
C LYS A 96 -6.58 7.90 7.49
N GLU A 97 -7.56 7.36 8.22
CA GLU A 97 -7.56 5.98 8.71
C GLU A 97 -7.54 4.93 7.58
N ILE A 98 -8.22 5.19 6.45
CA ILE A 98 -8.27 4.30 5.29
C ILE A 98 -6.94 4.35 4.53
N VAL A 99 -6.37 5.53 4.36
CA VAL A 99 -5.12 5.74 3.64
C VAL A 99 -3.92 5.24 4.45
N GLY A 100 -3.94 5.44 5.76
CA GLY A 100 -2.89 5.02 6.68
C GLY A 100 -1.53 5.67 6.38
N ASP A 101 -0.44 4.90 6.57
CA ASP A 101 0.92 5.39 6.38
C ASP A 101 1.26 5.81 4.94
N LYS A 102 0.50 5.33 3.96
CA LYS A 102 0.64 5.75 2.55
C LYS A 102 0.42 7.25 2.37
N GLY A 103 -0.35 7.87 3.25
CA GLY A 103 -0.61 9.31 3.24
C GLY A 103 0.64 10.17 3.29
N LYS A 104 1.69 9.71 3.99
CA LYS A 104 2.98 10.41 4.08
C LYS A 104 3.72 10.50 2.74
N MET A 105 3.38 9.65 1.79
CA MET A 105 3.98 9.61 0.45
C MET A 105 3.16 10.36 -0.60
N LEU A 106 2.03 10.94 -0.21
CA LEU A 106 1.21 11.75 -1.10
C LEU A 106 1.89 13.10 -1.33
N THR A 107 2.04 13.45 -2.61
CA THR A 107 2.52 14.76 -3.05
C THR A 107 1.49 15.37 -3.99
N GLU A 108 1.40 16.69 -4.04
CA GLU A 108 0.44 17.41 -4.87
C GLU A 108 0.44 16.91 -6.32
N ASN A 109 -0.73 16.64 -6.87
CA ASN A 109 -0.98 16.08 -8.19
C ASN A 109 -0.44 14.65 -8.42
N LEU A 110 -0.05 13.92 -7.37
CA LEU A 110 0.32 12.51 -7.52
C LEU A 110 -0.89 11.69 -7.99
N GLU A 111 -0.74 10.99 -9.13
CA GLU A 111 -1.75 10.03 -9.59
C GLU A 111 -1.71 8.78 -8.71
N VAL A 112 -2.86 8.42 -8.18
CA VAL A 112 -3.08 7.23 -7.36
C VAL A 112 -4.25 6.43 -7.92
N THR A 113 -4.33 5.15 -7.59
CA THR A 113 -5.50 4.31 -7.88
C THR A 113 -6.28 4.08 -6.59
N ILE A 114 -7.56 4.39 -6.59
CA ILE A 114 -8.46 4.14 -5.47
C ILE A 114 -9.37 2.97 -5.81
N ASN A 115 -9.45 2.01 -4.91
CA ASN A 115 -10.29 0.83 -5.05
C ASN A 115 -11.62 1.08 -4.36
N PHE A 116 -12.71 0.93 -5.12
CA PHE A 116 -14.08 1.06 -4.65
C PHE A 116 -14.78 -0.28 -4.61
N HIS A 117 -15.68 -0.42 -3.65
CA HIS A 117 -16.68 -1.46 -3.60
C HIS A 117 -18.03 -0.79 -3.34
N ASP A 118 -18.99 -0.98 -4.26
CA ASP A 118 -20.31 -0.34 -4.20
C ASP A 118 -20.20 1.18 -3.89
N GLU A 119 -19.43 1.91 -4.71
CA GLU A 119 -19.17 3.35 -4.59
C GLU A 119 -18.42 3.79 -3.30
N THR A 120 -18.08 2.85 -2.42
CA THR A 120 -17.35 3.14 -1.18
C THR A 120 -15.85 2.95 -1.39
N PRO A 121 -15.00 3.96 -1.11
CA PRO A 121 -13.56 3.81 -1.20
C PRO A 121 -13.04 2.91 -0.08
N LEU A 122 -12.29 1.87 -0.44
CA LEU A 122 -11.76 0.89 0.50
C LEU A 122 -10.26 1.01 0.73
N SER A 123 -9.52 1.35 -0.30
CA SER A 123 -8.06 1.43 -0.23
C SER A 123 -7.49 2.30 -1.34
N ILE A 124 -6.27 2.78 -1.11
CA ILE A 124 -5.49 3.55 -2.08
C ILE A 124 -4.23 2.79 -2.47
N ASN A 125 -3.91 2.78 -3.74
CA ASN A 125 -2.66 2.27 -4.29
C ASN A 125 -1.84 3.42 -4.86
N LEU A 126 -0.62 3.55 -4.35
CA LEU A 126 0.37 4.49 -4.86
C LEU A 126 1.07 3.91 -6.08
N PRO A 127 1.61 4.73 -6.98
CA PRO A 127 2.56 4.25 -7.98
C PRO A 127 3.76 3.60 -7.30
N ASN A 128 4.37 2.60 -7.94
CA ASN A 128 5.48 1.86 -7.36
C ASN A 128 6.70 2.74 -7.01
N GLN A 129 6.82 3.89 -7.66
CA GLN A 129 7.91 4.83 -7.45
C GLN A 129 7.36 6.25 -7.42
N ILE A 130 7.87 7.03 -6.47
CA ILE A 130 7.58 8.46 -6.34
C ILE A 130 8.88 9.25 -6.32
N LYS A 131 8.79 10.51 -6.73
CA LYS A 131 9.85 11.49 -6.60
C LYS A 131 9.72 12.18 -5.25
N SER A 132 10.83 12.25 -4.51
CA SER A 132 10.90 12.97 -3.24
C SER A 132 12.20 13.75 -3.15
N LYS A 133 12.20 14.80 -2.34
CA LYS A 133 13.38 15.63 -2.10
C LYS A 133 14.01 15.28 -0.75
N ILE A 134 15.32 15.25 -0.70
CA ILE A 134 16.05 15.10 0.56
C ILE A 134 15.98 16.44 1.32
N GLU A 135 15.33 16.43 2.47
CA GLU A 135 15.30 17.59 3.36
C GLU A 135 16.61 17.72 4.14
N THR A 136 16.99 16.64 4.84
CA THR A 136 18.22 16.60 5.62
C THR A 136 18.93 15.26 5.48
N THR A 137 20.25 15.29 5.44
CA THR A 137 21.14 14.12 5.52
C THR A 137 22.52 14.55 5.97
N ASP A 138 23.34 13.61 6.42
CA ASP A 138 24.74 13.88 6.73
C ASP A 138 25.50 14.34 5.48
N ALA A 139 26.55 15.15 5.68
CA ALA A 139 27.39 15.64 4.58
C ALA A 139 27.96 14.49 3.75
N ALA A 140 28.07 14.70 2.44
CA ALA A 140 28.70 13.75 1.55
C ALA A 140 30.20 13.63 1.89
N LEU A 141 30.65 12.44 2.24
CA LEU A 141 32.05 12.16 2.49
C LEU A 141 32.80 11.97 1.16
N LYS A 142 33.60 12.96 0.79
CA LYS A 142 34.47 12.85 -0.38
C LYS A 142 35.61 11.82 -0.13
N GLY A 143 35.70 10.82 -0.99
CA GLY A 143 36.84 9.88 -1.00
C GLY A 143 36.59 8.52 -0.35
N GLN A 144 35.37 8.18 0.07
CA GLN A 144 35.06 6.81 0.44
C GLN A 144 34.72 5.97 -0.81
N THR A 145 35.37 4.82 -0.91
CA THR A 145 35.12 3.83 -1.96
C THR A 145 33.71 3.27 -1.88
N VAL A 146 33.26 2.66 -2.98
CA VAL A 146 31.90 2.09 -3.22
C VAL A 146 31.40 1.11 -2.14
N SER A 147 32.19 0.78 -1.15
CA SER A 147 31.85 -0.08 0.01
C SER A 147 31.35 0.69 1.24
N SER A 148 31.17 2.01 1.14
CA SER A 148 30.66 2.77 2.28
C SER A 148 29.17 2.48 2.53
N SER A 149 28.85 2.28 3.80
CA SER A 149 27.50 2.05 4.29
C SER A 149 26.56 3.18 3.88
N TYR A 150 25.32 2.86 3.59
CA TYR A 150 24.26 3.83 3.43
C TYR A 150 24.19 4.74 4.66
N LYS A 151 23.75 5.98 4.48
CA LYS A 151 23.56 6.97 5.54
C LYS A 151 22.08 7.34 5.68
N PRO A 152 21.62 7.75 6.89
CA PRO A 152 20.24 8.17 7.09
C PRO A 152 19.98 9.51 6.38
N ALA A 153 18.77 9.63 5.83
CA ALA A 153 18.25 10.86 5.27
C ALA A 153 16.77 11.01 5.62
N THR A 154 16.33 12.24 5.79
CA THR A 154 14.93 12.60 5.97
C THR A 154 14.44 13.24 4.68
N LEU A 155 13.30 12.77 4.19
CA LEU A 155 12.61 13.31 3.03
C LEU A 155 11.75 14.53 3.43
N ASP A 156 11.39 15.34 2.44
CA ASP A 156 10.50 16.50 2.60
C ASP A 156 9.10 16.17 3.13
N ASN A 157 8.70 14.91 3.02
CA ASN A 157 7.45 14.37 3.60
C ASN A 157 7.64 13.80 5.04
N GLY A 158 8.81 13.95 5.64
CA GLY A 158 9.14 13.50 7.00
C GLY A 158 9.49 12.02 7.13
N LEU A 159 9.54 11.25 6.03
CA LEU A 159 9.98 9.85 6.07
C LEU A 159 11.50 9.77 6.17
N SER A 160 11.99 8.82 6.97
CA SER A 160 13.41 8.50 7.07
C SER A 160 13.74 7.29 6.22
N ILE A 161 14.78 7.41 5.40
CA ILE A 161 15.28 6.35 4.53
C ILE A 161 16.81 6.26 4.60
N GLN A 162 17.34 5.17 4.08
CA GLN A 162 18.78 5.00 3.88
C GLN A 162 19.16 5.38 2.44
N VAL A 163 20.17 6.22 2.29
CA VAL A 163 20.65 6.70 0.98
C VAL A 163 22.16 6.47 0.82
N PRO A 164 22.65 6.37 -0.42
CA PRO A 164 24.08 6.31 -0.68
C PRO A 164 24.85 7.52 -0.14
N PRO A 165 26.16 7.39 0.17
CA PRO A 165 26.96 8.46 0.78
C PRO A 165 27.06 9.75 -0.05
N PHE A 166 26.89 9.67 -1.38
CA PHE A 166 27.01 10.80 -2.30
C PHE A 166 25.74 11.68 -2.37
N ILE A 167 24.65 11.25 -1.75
CA ILE A 167 23.40 12.03 -1.72
C ILE A 167 23.56 13.20 -0.76
N GLU A 168 23.06 14.38 -1.16
CA GLU A 168 23.12 15.62 -0.39
C GLU A 168 21.73 16.16 -0.10
N SER A 169 21.61 17.01 0.92
CA SER A 169 20.38 17.76 1.20
C SER A 169 20.01 18.62 -0.01
N GLY A 170 18.73 18.60 -0.39
CA GLY A 170 18.23 19.27 -1.58
C GLY A 170 18.21 18.40 -2.83
N ASP A 171 18.85 17.23 -2.82
CA ASP A 171 18.78 16.29 -3.95
C ASP A 171 17.37 15.72 -4.13
N GLU A 172 16.99 15.52 -5.39
CA GLU A 172 15.76 14.81 -5.75
C GLU A 172 16.10 13.35 -6.06
N ILE A 173 15.31 12.47 -5.48
CA ILE A 173 15.49 11.02 -5.61
C ILE A 173 14.20 10.32 -5.97
N ILE A 174 14.32 9.11 -6.49
CA ILE A 174 13.21 8.18 -6.67
C ILE A 174 13.22 7.20 -5.48
N VAL A 175 12.03 7.03 -4.89
CA VAL A 175 11.78 6.12 -3.75
C VAL A 175 10.78 5.06 -4.19
N ASP A 176 11.06 3.79 -3.89
CA ASP A 176 10.07 2.70 -4.04
C ASP A 176 9.05 2.80 -2.90
N THR A 177 7.76 2.94 -3.25
CA THR A 177 6.69 3.16 -2.28
C THR A 177 6.32 1.92 -1.46
N ARG A 178 6.71 0.73 -1.92
CA ARG A 178 6.39 -0.56 -1.28
C ARG A 178 7.38 -0.89 -0.17
N THR A 179 8.66 -0.57 -0.39
CA THR A 179 9.75 -0.88 0.55
C THR A 179 10.27 0.35 1.29
N ILE A 180 9.88 1.56 0.82
CA ILE A 180 10.38 2.86 1.31
C ILE A 180 11.90 2.92 1.19
N GLU A 181 12.42 2.52 0.03
CA GLU A 181 13.86 2.46 -0.24
C GLU A 181 14.25 3.39 -1.38
N TYR A 182 15.49 3.89 -1.28
CA TYR A 182 16.12 4.65 -2.35
C TYR A 182 16.29 3.79 -3.60
N VAL A 183 15.91 4.32 -4.76
CA VAL A 183 16.11 3.67 -6.06
C VAL A 183 17.24 4.33 -6.84
N LYS A 184 17.15 5.63 -7.05
CA LYS A 184 18.15 6.41 -7.80
C LYS A 184 18.00 7.91 -7.54
N LYS A 185 19.06 8.66 -7.84
CA LYS A 185 19.01 10.13 -7.94
C LYS A 185 18.39 10.53 -9.28
N VAL A 186 17.61 11.61 -9.29
CA VAL A 186 16.98 12.19 -10.50
C VAL A 186 17.99 13.01 -11.28
#